data_0777671e72944d5daaf3d8198489a5bc
#
_entry.id   0777671e72944d5daaf3d8198489a5bc
#
_cell.length_a   1.000
_cell.length_b   1.000
_cell.length_c   1.000
_cell.angle_alpha   90.00
_cell.angle_beta   90.00
_cell.angle_gamma   90.00
#
_symmetry.space_group_name_H-M   'P 1'
#
loop_
_entity.id
_entity.type
_entity.pdbx_description
1 polymer ?
#
loop_
_entity_poly.entity_id
_entity_poly.type
_entity_poly.pdbx_seq_one_letter_code
_entity_poly.pdbx_strand_id
1 'polypeptide(L)'
;MENAACYAPQILVSTEDLPREQWLEYRRKGIGGSDAAAVLGISPFRTGRDLYYDKLNIVTADDAENWVQLEVGTLLEPLVAKIFAHKTGYKIYRRPFMFQHPLYPWMLADLDYMLELPDGTTAILEIKTTNYNAKDNWWYNGEEIVPIYYESQGRHYMAVMNIDRVYFCCLYGNSEDEAMIRRIDRDMAYEEELIALERDFWENHVLTKTPPPYVEEDGDLILESLRRKIGPADKDAPPVLLGQTQFGQLSMLLSLQEKKKTLAADVNKLEKDIKRLKGMLIEKMGTSCTAVYNGSAESYTITYNPVRSAGISKDALERLKDEHPDIYDQYVTVSEWRRFHVKKAALQAA
;
A
#
# COMPACT_ATOMS: atom_id res chain seq x y z
N MET A 1 -0.57 -18.05 32.91
CA MET A 1 -1.44 -18.29 31.74
C MET A 1 -2.87 -18.06 32.21
N GLU A 2 -3.32 -16.81 32.18
CA GLU A 2 -4.73 -16.50 32.40
C GLU A 2 -5.51 -17.03 31.19
N ASN A 3 -6.57 -17.76 31.46
CA ASN A 3 -7.46 -18.35 30.47
C ASN A 3 -7.82 -17.32 29.42
N ALA A 4 -7.52 -17.60 28.14
CA ALA A 4 -8.12 -16.87 27.04
C ALA A 4 -9.63 -16.82 27.30
N ALA A 5 -10.18 -15.64 27.55
CA ALA A 5 -11.57 -15.49 27.91
C ALA A 5 -12.43 -16.13 26.80
N CYS A 6 -13.21 -17.16 27.15
CA CYS A 6 -14.12 -17.79 26.21
C CYS A 6 -15.25 -16.78 25.92
N TYR A 7 -15.17 -16.08 24.81
CA TYR A 7 -16.19 -15.15 24.34
C TYR A 7 -16.70 -15.55 22.94
N ALA A 8 -17.88 -15.11 22.62
CA ALA A 8 -18.44 -15.22 21.27
C ALA A 8 -18.64 -13.82 20.68
N PRO A 9 -18.33 -13.62 19.40
CA PRO A 9 -18.57 -12.35 18.74
C PRO A 9 -20.05 -11.99 18.74
N GLN A 10 -20.37 -10.71 18.84
CA GLN A 10 -21.72 -10.20 18.74
C GLN A 10 -22.04 -9.83 17.30
N ILE A 11 -23.27 -10.10 16.86
CA ILE A 11 -23.75 -9.61 15.55
C ILE A 11 -24.11 -8.15 15.71
N LEU A 12 -23.47 -7.29 14.93
CA LEU A 12 -23.78 -5.84 14.86
C LEU A 12 -24.92 -5.58 13.88
N VAL A 13 -24.85 -6.16 12.68
CA VAL A 13 -25.85 -5.98 11.63
C VAL A 13 -25.74 -7.14 10.61
N SER A 14 -26.87 -7.49 9.96
CA SER A 14 -26.82 -8.33 8.75
C SER A 14 -26.28 -7.51 7.58
N THR A 15 -25.35 -8.10 6.83
CA THR A 15 -24.81 -7.50 5.60
C THR A 15 -25.50 -8.03 4.34
N GLU A 16 -26.45 -8.97 4.49
CA GLU A 16 -27.30 -9.46 3.41
C GLU A 16 -28.22 -8.33 2.93
N ASP A 17 -28.10 -7.98 1.66
CA ASP A 17 -28.85 -6.88 1.02
C ASP A 17 -28.64 -5.48 1.66
N LEU A 18 -27.61 -5.30 2.50
CA LEU A 18 -27.30 -4.02 3.14
C LEU A 18 -26.77 -3.02 2.10
N PRO A 19 -27.42 -1.86 1.88
CA PRO A 19 -26.92 -0.85 0.97
C PRO A 19 -25.50 -0.39 1.34
N ARG A 20 -24.64 -0.13 0.32
CA ARG A 20 -23.23 0.27 0.55
C ARG A 20 -23.09 1.48 1.49
N GLU A 21 -23.96 2.48 1.36
CA GLU A 21 -23.93 3.66 2.24
C GLU A 21 -24.14 3.31 3.71
N GLN A 22 -25.12 2.45 4.00
CA GLN A 22 -25.39 1.97 5.36
C GLN A 22 -24.25 1.08 5.86
N TRP A 23 -23.69 0.23 5.00
CA TRP A 23 -22.52 -0.57 5.34
C TRP A 23 -21.33 0.30 5.74
N LEU A 24 -21.06 1.39 5.01
CA LEU A 24 -20.02 2.37 5.35
C LEU A 24 -20.31 3.07 6.70
N GLU A 25 -21.56 3.40 6.99
CA GLU A 25 -21.97 3.98 8.28
C GLU A 25 -21.66 3.02 9.45
N TYR A 26 -21.95 1.72 9.29
CA TYR A 26 -21.60 0.73 10.29
C TYR A 26 -20.08 0.58 10.42
N ARG A 27 -19.35 0.54 9.34
CA ARG A 27 -17.88 0.49 9.36
C ARG A 27 -17.21 1.66 10.07
N ARG A 28 -17.82 2.85 10.00
CA ARG A 28 -17.31 4.04 10.72
C ARG A 28 -17.50 3.98 12.23
N LYS A 29 -18.30 3.05 12.74
CA LYS A 29 -18.52 2.87 14.19
C LYS A 29 -17.37 2.12 14.87
N GLY A 30 -16.37 1.64 14.13
CA GLY A 30 -15.25 0.92 14.68
C GLY A 30 -14.12 0.75 13.68
N ILE A 31 -13.14 -0.08 14.03
CA ILE A 31 -11.99 -0.49 13.25
C ILE A 31 -12.33 -1.86 12.65
N GLY A 32 -12.33 -2.00 11.33
CA GLY A 32 -12.44 -3.28 10.65
C GLY A 32 -11.08 -3.88 10.36
N GLY A 33 -11.01 -5.18 10.02
CA GLY A 33 -9.73 -5.84 9.76
C GLY A 33 -8.87 -5.17 8.69
N SER A 34 -9.48 -4.69 7.59
CA SER A 34 -8.74 -3.94 6.55
C SER A 34 -8.20 -2.58 7.02
N ASP A 35 -8.61 -2.09 8.19
CA ASP A 35 -8.15 -0.84 8.78
C ASP A 35 -6.90 -1.05 9.65
N ALA A 36 -6.70 -2.27 10.17
CA ALA A 36 -5.62 -2.61 11.11
C ALA A 36 -4.24 -2.18 10.60
N ALA A 37 -3.93 -2.47 9.35
CA ALA A 37 -2.66 -2.08 8.74
C ALA A 37 -2.42 -0.56 8.75
N ALA A 38 -3.46 0.25 8.57
CA ALA A 38 -3.35 1.71 8.62
C ALA A 38 -3.14 2.22 10.06
N VAL A 39 -3.77 1.58 11.05
CA VAL A 39 -3.53 1.87 12.48
C VAL A 39 -2.07 1.59 12.84
N LEU A 40 -1.52 0.48 12.35
CA LEU A 40 -0.13 0.06 12.59
C LEU A 40 0.91 0.86 11.78
N GLY A 41 0.49 1.73 10.85
CA GLY A 41 1.39 2.48 9.96
C GLY A 41 2.08 1.64 8.87
N ILE A 42 1.61 0.42 8.62
CA ILE A 42 2.19 -0.52 7.65
C ILE A 42 1.35 -0.71 6.39
N SER A 43 0.25 0.03 6.25
CA SER A 43 -0.60 -0.04 5.06
C SER A 43 0.08 0.63 3.86
N PRO A 44 0.16 -0.04 2.69
CA PRO A 44 0.64 0.59 1.47
C PRO A 44 -0.44 1.42 0.75
N PHE A 45 -1.67 1.45 1.28
CA PHE A 45 -2.83 2.04 0.60
C PHE A 45 -3.28 3.37 1.19
N ARG A 46 -3.17 3.53 2.51
CA ARG A 46 -3.60 4.74 3.23
C ARG A 46 -2.90 4.88 4.57
N THR A 47 -2.78 6.11 5.03
CA THR A 47 -2.21 6.42 6.35
C THR A 47 -3.22 6.21 7.47
N GLY A 48 -2.75 6.08 8.71
CA GLY A 48 -3.61 6.11 9.91
C GLY A 48 -4.40 7.42 10.00
N ARG A 49 -3.86 8.51 9.47
CA ARG A 49 -4.53 9.81 9.42
C ARG A 49 -5.67 9.85 8.40
N ASP A 50 -5.53 9.19 7.24
CA ASP A 50 -6.64 9.03 6.28
C ASP A 50 -7.76 8.20 6.90
N LEU A 51 -7.41 7.11 7.60
CA LEU A 51 -8.38 6.31 8.34
C LEU A 51 -9.13 7.12 9.40
N TYR A 52 -8.42 7.94 10.18
CA TYR A 52 -9.02 8.82 11.16
C TYR A 52 -10.05 9.77 10.54
N TYR A 53 -9.73 10.39 9.39
CA TYR A 53 -10.68 11.27 8.70
C TYR A 53 -11.89 10.51 8.16
N ASP A 54 -11.69 9.30 7.63
CA ASP A 54 -12.79 8.43 7.20
C ASP A 54 -13.73 8.08 8.38
N LYS A 55 -13.17 7.68 9.54
CA LYS A 55 -13.99 7.37 10.74
C LYS A 55 -14.81 8.56 11.22
N LEU A 56 -14.31 9.76 11.07
CA LEU A 56 -15.05 11.00 11.39
C LEU A 56 -15.91 11.52 10.24
N ASN A 57 -15.96 10.84 9.10
CA ASN A 57 -16.66 11.27 7.89
C ASN A 57 -16.24 12.68 7.41
N ILE A 58 -14.96 13.05 7.62
CA ILE A 58 -14.40 14.36 7.22
C ILE A 58 -13.86 14.30 5.79
N VAL A 59 -13.19 13.19 5.46
CA VAL A 59 -12.66 12.90 4.11
C VAL A 59 -13.03 11.45 3.80
N THR A 60 -13.81 11.25 2.77
CA THR A 60 -14.04 9.92 2.21
C THR A 60 -12.91 9.59 1.25
N ALA A 61 -12.38 8.37 1.31
CA ALA A 61 -11.47 7.90 0.28
C ALA A 61 -12.17 8.02 -1.08
N ASP A 62 -11.48 8.63 -2.05
CA ASP A 62 -12.01 8.71 -3.40
C ASP A 62 -11.81 7.34 -4.06
N ASP A 63 -12.82 6.48 -3.98
CA ASP A 63 -12.85 5.16 -4.61
C ASP A 63 -12.83 5.25 -6.15
N ALA A 64 -12.96 6.46 -6.71
CA ALA A 64 -13.11 6.69 -8.14
C ALA A 64 -11.85 6.32 -8.94
N GLU A 65 -10.67 6.50 -8.37
CA GLU A 65 -9.41 6.18 -9.08
C GLU A 65 -9.14 4.66 -9.15
N ASN A 66 -9.63 3.88 -8.19
CA ASN A 66 -9.37 2.44 -8.06
C ASN A 66 -10.60 1.55 -8.26
N TRP A 67 -11.68 2.08 -8.82
CA TRP A 67 -12.95 1.38 -8.93
C TRP A 67 -12.84 0.03 -9.68
N VAL A 68 -11.98 -0.04 -10.72
CA VAL A 68 -11.78 -1.29 -11.49
C VAL A 68 -11.19 -2.39 -10.61
N GLN A 69 -10.19 -2.07 -9.78
CA GLN A 69 -9.56 -3.07 -8.89
C GLN A 69 -10.54 -3.54 -7.81
N LEU A 70 -11.36 -2.65 -7.28
CA LEU A 70 -12.40 -2.99 -6.30
C LEU A 70 -13.47 -3.88 -6.93
N GLU A 71 -13.94 -3.54 -8.13
CA GLU A 71 -14.93 -4.33 -8.87
C GLU A 71 -14.40 -5.72 -9.25
N VAL A 72 -13.16 -5.79 -9.75
CA VAL A 72 -12.49 -7.08 -10.06
C VAL A 72 -12.38 -7.93 -8.78
N GLY A 73 -12.00 -7.36 -7.65
CA GLY A 73 -11.95 -8.05 -6.36
C GLY A 73 -13.31 -8.66 -5.99
N THR A 74 -14.35 -7.86 -6.06
CA THR A 74 -15.72 -8.27 -5.73
C THR A 74 -16.24 -9.36 -6.67
N LEU A 75 -16.03 -9.20 -7.97
CA LEU A 75 -16.50 -10.18 -8.98
C LEU A 75 -15.75 -11.51 -8.91
N LEU A 76 -14.45 -11.49 -8.59
CA LEU A 76 -13.62 -12.69 -8.52
C LEU A 76 -13.71 -13.41 -7.17
N GLU A 77 -14.12 -12.75 -6.09
CA GLU A 77 -14.20 -13.33 -4.75
C GLU A 77 -14.90 -14.70 -4.73
N PRO A 78 -16.11 -14.90 -5.30
CA PRO A 78 -16.76 -16.20 -5.31
C PRO A 78 -16.02 -17.27 -6.14
N LEU A 79 -15.28 -16.85 -7.17
CA LEU A 79 -14.47 -17.76 -7.99
C LEU A 79 -13.24 -18.23 -7.21
N VAL A 80 -12.53 -17.30 -6.55
CA VAL A 80 -11.35 -17.63 -5.74
C VAL A 80 -11.71 -18.53 -4.57
N ALA A 81 -12.88 -18.30 -3.93
CA ALA A 81 -13.41 -19.19 -2.90
C ALA A 81 -13.67 -20.61 -3.43
N LYS A 82 -14.20 -20.76 -4.65
CA LYS A 82 -14.36 -22.09 -5.29
C LYS A 82 -13.02 -22.75 -5.60
N ILE A 83 -12.02 -21.99 -6.07
CA ILE A 83 -10.65 -22.49 -6.30
C ILE A 83 -10.07 -23.00 -4.97
N PHE A 84 -10.19 -22.24 -3.90
CA PHE A 84 -9.77 -22.69 -2.57
C PHE A 84 -10.43 -24.00 -2.15
N ALA A 85 -11.76 -24.09 -2.26
CA ALA A 85 -12.49 -25.30 -1.89
C ALA A 85 -12.08 -26.51 -2.75
N HIS A 86 -11.83 -26.31 -4.05
CA HIS A 86 -11.36 -27.36 -4.95
C HIS A 86 -9.96 -27.85 -4.58
N LYS A 87 -9.03 -26.92 -4.30
CA LYS A 87 -7.62 -27.25 -3.96
C LYS A 87 -7.49 -27.92 -2.59
N THR A 88 -8.33 -27.55 -1.62
CA THR A 88 -8.19 -28.02 -0.22
C THR A 88 -9.18 -29.11 0.16
N GLY A 89 -10.30 -29.20 -0.53
CA GLY A 89 -11.42 -30.05 -0.14
C GLY A 89 -12.20 -29.55 1.09
N TYR A 90 -11.88 -28.35 1.60
CA TYR A 90 -12.54 -27.80 2.77
C TYR A 90 -13.92 -27.24 2.39
N LYS A 91 -14.86 -27.38 3.31
CA LYS A 91 -16.20 -26.82 3.17
C LYS A 91 -16.16 -25.34 3.52
N ILE A 92 -16.60 -24.50 2.58
CA ILE A 92 -16.70 -23.05 2.76
C ILE A 92 -18.16 -22.62 2.91
N TYR A 93 -18.41 -21.57 3.69
CA TYR A 93 -19.73 -20.98 3.83
C TYR A 93 -19.64 -19.50 4.19
N ARG A 94 -20.65 -18.72 3.82
CA ARG A 94 -20.74 -17.30 4.18
C ARG A 94 -21.47 -17.11 5.50
N ARG A 95 -21.08 -16.06 6.21
CA ARG A 95 -21.83 -15.51 7.34
C ARG A 95 -22.06 -14.02 7.06
N PRO A 96 -23.17 -13.64 6.41
CA PRO A 96 -23.42 -12.28 5.96
C PRO A 96 -23.81 -11.37 7.14
N PHE A 97 -22.87 -11.17 8.05
CA PHE A 97 -23.01 -10.32 9.23
C PHE A 97 -21.72 -9.56 9.46
N MET A 98 -21.86 -8.30 9.83
CA MET A 98 -20.79 -7.59 10.50
C MET A 98 -20.80 -7.96 11.97
N PHE A 99 -19.67 -8.42 12.49
CA PHE A 99 -19.48 -8.82 13.86
C PHE A 99 -18.76 -7.73 14.66
N GLN A 100 -18.95 -7.79 15.97
CA GLN A 100 -18.35 -6.87 16.92
C GLN A 100 -17.74 -7.66 18.07
N HIS A 101 -16.54 -7.28 18.51
CA HIS A 101 -15.90 -7.88 19.67
C HIS A 101 -16.67 -7.52 20.94
N PRO A 102 -17.04 -8.50 21.82
CA PRO A 102 -17.91 -8.23 22.96
C PRO A 102 -17.26 -7.36 24.04
N LEU A 103 -15.93 -7.39 24.18
CA LEU A 103 -15.18 -6.58 25.17
C LEU A 103 -14.63 -5.28 24.57
N TYR A 104 -14.43 -5.24 23.26
CA TYR A 104 -13.88 -4.08 22.52
C TYR A 104 -14.86 -3.71 21.39
N PRO A 105 -15.96 -3.03 21.69
CA PRO A 105 -17.05 -2.79 20.71
C PRO A 105 -16.63 -2.01 19.47
N TRP A 106 -15.50 -1.38 19.49
CA TRP A 106 -14.90 -0.69 18.34
C TRP A 106 -14.12 -1.65 17.39
N MET A 107 -13.89 -2.92 17.74
CA MET A 107 -13.32 -3.91 16.84
C MET A 107 -14.44 -4.61 16.06
N LEU A 108 -14.41 -4.50 14.74
CA LEU A 108 -15.43 -4.99 13.82
C LEU A 108 -14.85 -6.02 12.84
N ALA A 109 -15.62 -7.05 12.52
CA ALA A 109 -15.26 -8.02 11.49
C ALA A 109 -16.41 -8.21 10.49
N ASP A 110 -16.08 -8.15 9.21
CA ASP A 110 -16.91 -8.52 8.07
C ASP A 110 -16.09 -9.50 7.22
N LEU A 111 -16.47 -10.77 7.23
CA LEU A 111 -15.64 -11.87 6.73
C LEU A 111 -16.08 -12.26 5.32
N ASP A 112 -15.12 -12.57 4.45
CA ASP A 112 -15.43 -13.11 3.14
C ASP A 112 -16.09 -14.48 3.27
N TYR A 113 -15.43 -15.44 3.94
CA TYR A 113 -15.94 -16.80 4.17
C TYR A 113 -15.45 -17.39 5.50
N MET A 114 -16.16 -18.42 5.94
CA MET A 114 -15.78 -19.32 7.01
C MET A 114 -15.49 -20.70 6.47
N LEU A 115 -14.64 -21.45 7.17
CA LEU A 115 -14.27 -22.83 6.86
C LEU A 115 -14.75 -23.78 7.95
N GLU A 116 -15.15 -24.97 7.53
CA GLU A 116 -15.26 -26.15 8.40
C GLU A 116 -14.06 -27.05 8.10
N LEU A 117 -13.18 -27.24 9.09
CA LEU A 117 -11.97 -28.04 8.95
C LEU A 117 -12.27 -29.52 9.22
N PRO A 118 -11.42 -30.45 8.74
CA PRO A 118 -11.64 -31.91 8.93
C PRO A 118 -11.70 -32.35 10.40
N ASP A 119 -11.09 -31.61 11.30
CA ASP A 119 -11.11 -31.86 12.75
C ASP A 119 -12.36 -31.32 13.46
N GLY A 120 -13.30 -30.73 12.70
CA GLY A 120 -14.53 -30.16 13.23
C GLY A 120 -14.36 -28.71 13.75
N THR A 121 -13.17 -28.16 13.73
CA THR A 121 -12.94 -26.76 14.08
C THR A 121 -13.31 -25.82 12.93
N THR A 122 -13.45 -24.53 13.23
CA THR A 122 -13.72 -23.50 12.22
C THR A 122 -12.50 -22.61 12.01
N ALA A 123 -12.37 -22.08 10.78
CA ALA A 123 -11.36 -21.08 10.45
C ALA A 123 -11.98 -19.98 9.59
N ILE A 124 -11.24 -18.90 9.43
CA ILE A 124 -11.59 -17.78 8.52
C ILE A 124 -10.92 -18.05 7.17
N LEU A 125 -11.59 -17.70 6.08
CA LEU A 125 -11.00 -17.61 4.75
C LEU A 125 -11.13 -16.18 4.24
N GLU A 126 -10.01 -15.55 4.03
CA GLU A 126 -9.88 -14.21 3.44
C GLU A 126 -9.44 -14.34 1.98
N ILE A 127 -10.17 -13.70 1.09
CA ILE A 127 -9.92 -13.74 -0.35
C ILE A 127 -9.14 -12.51 -0.76
N LYS A 128 -8.12 -12.70 -1.59
CA LYS A 128 -7.36 -11.62 -2.20
C LYS A 128 -7.21 -11.82 -3.71
N THR A 129 -7.17 -10.74 -4.43
CA THR A 129 -6.77 -10.70 -5.83
C THR A 129 -5.60 -9.74 -6.00
N THR A 130 -4.65 -10.10 -6.84
CA THR A 130 -3.52 -9.25 -7.16
C THR A 130 -3.11 -9.46 -8.62
N ASN A 131 -2.13 -8.70 -9.09
CA ASN A 131 -1.57 -8.92 -10.41
C ASN A 131 -0.25 -9.68 -10.33
N TYR A 132 0.21 -10.17 -11.48
CA TYR A 132 1.42 -10.96 -11.60
C TYR A 132 2.68 -10.23 -11.06
N ASN A 133 2.76 -8.91 -11.20
CA ASN A 133 3.90 -8.12 -10.73
C ASN A 133 3.96 -7.99 -9.20
N ALA A 134 2.82 -8.09 -8.53
CA ALA A 134 2.72 -7.96 -7.07
C ALA A 134 2.71 -9.33 -6.34
N LYS A 135 2.77 -10.45 -7.09
CA LYS A 135 2.80 -11.79 -6.50
C LYS A 135 3.98 -11.99 -5.56
N ASP A 136 5.14 -11.37 -5.85
CA ASP A 136 6.37 -11.54 -5.09
C ASP A 136 6.26 -10.99 -3.66
N ASN A 137 5.28 -10.14 -3.35
CA ASN A 137 4.98 -9.69 -2.00
C ASN A 137 4.53 -10.83 -1.06
N TRP A 138 4.21 -12.01 -1.60
CA TRP A 138 3.82 -13.21 -0.87
C TRP A 138 4.99 -14.16 -0.58
N TRP A 139 6.22 -13.69 -0.82
CA TRP A 139 7.48 -14.36 -0.48
C TRP A 139 8.45 -13.39 0.18
N TYR A 140 9.20 -13.88 1.15
CA TYR A 140 10.30 -13.16 1.76
C TYR A 140 11.49 -14.10 1.93
N ASN A 141 12.65 -13.74 1.37
CA ASN A 141 13.87 -14.58 1.39
C ASN A 141 13.64 -16.03 0.91
N GLY A 142 12.72 -16.24 -0.02
CA GLY A 142 12.37 -17.56 -0.55
C GLY A 142 11.35 -18.33 0.29
N GLU A 143 10.92 -17.79 1.42
CA GLU A 143 9.87 -18.36 2.25
C GLU A 143 8.50 -17.80 1.86
N GLU A 144 7.49 -18.64 1.99
CA GLU A 144 6.08 -18.29 1.75
C GLU A 144 5.53 -17.49 2.93
N ILE A 145 5.05 -16.29 2.68
CA ILE A 145 4.47 -15.41 3.70
C ILE A 145 3.09 -14.90 3.29
N VAL A 146 2.35 -14.35 4.25
CA VAL A 146 1.28 -13.39 3.99
C VAL A 146 1.87 -12.00 4.13
N PRO A 147 1.62 -11.08 3.17
CA PRO A 147 2.05 -9.68 3.33
C PRO A 147 1.59 -9.10 4.67
N ILE A 148 2.47 -8.42 5.39
CA ILE A 148 2.25 -7.96 6.77
C ILE A 148 0.96 -7.13 6.92
N TYR A 149 0.61 -6.35 5.90
CA TYR A 149 -0.62 -5.55 5.89
C TYR A 149 -1.91 -6.39 5.71
N TYR A 150 -1.83 -7.59 5.14
CA TYR A 150 -2.94 -8.56 5.13
C TYR A 150 -2.90 -9.45 6.37
N GLU A 151 -1.71 -9.78 6.86
CA GLU A 151 -1.56 -10.54 8.11
C GLU A 151 -2.27 -9.82 9.28
N SER A 152 -2.07 -8.51 9.44
CA SER A 152 -2.74 -7.72 10.47
C SER A 152 -4.27 -7.77 10.37
N GLN A 153 -4.82 -7.79 9.15
CA GLN A 153 -6.26 -7.98 8.91
C GLN A 153 -6.75 -9.34 9.44
N GLY A 154 -6.05 -10.42 9.10
CA GLY A 154 -6.41 -11.77 9.55
C GLY A 154 -6.33 -11.93 11.07
N ARG A 155 -5.32 -11.35 11.69
CA ARG A 155 -5.14 -11.35 13.15
C ARG A 155 -6.23 -10.57 13.87
N HIS A 156 -6.61 -9.40 13.33
CA HIS A 156 -7.77 -8.65 13.81
C HIS A 156 -9.06 -9.49 13.76
N TYR A 157 -9.29 -10.18 12.66
CA TYR A 157 -10.47 -11.03 12.53
C TYR A 157 -10.45 -12.22 13.48
N MET A 158 -9.29 -12.86 13.70
CA MET A 158 -9.16 -13.92 14.70
C MET A 158 -9.50 -13.41 16.11
N ALA A 159 -9.06 -12.20 16.46
CA ALA A 159 -9.39 -11.57 17.74
C ALA A 159 -10.91 -11.31 17.86
N VAL A 160 -11.54 -10.67 16.86
CA VAL A 160 -12.99 -10.38 16.94
C VAL A 160 -13.83 -11.64 17.02
N MET A 161 -13.49 -12.65 16.22
CA MET A 161 -14.26 -13.89 16.08
C MET A 161 -13.93 -14.96 17.11
N ASN A 162 -12.87 -14.79 17.90
CA ASN A 162 -12.30 -15.79 18.80
C ASN A 162 -12.03 -17.12 18.09
N ILE A 163 -11.31 -17.03 16.96
CA ILE A 163 -10.97 -18.17 16.09
C ILE A 163 -9.45 -18.25 15.99
N ASP A 164 -8.91 -19.48 15.99
CA ASP A 164 -7.47 -19.73 16.10
C ASP A 164 -6.72 -19.74 14.76
N ARG A 165 -7.45 -19.61 13.64
CA ARG A 165 -6.84 -19.78 12.31
C ARG A 165 -7.50 -18.96 11.23
N VAL A 166 -6.68 -18.37 10.36
CA VAL A 166 -7.10 -17.74 9.11
C VAL A 166 -6.31 -18.31 7.92
N TYR A 167 -7.03 -18.57 6.85
CA TYR A 167 -6.46 -18.87 5.54
C TYR A 167 -6.62 -17.68 4.63
N PHE A 168 -5.59 -17.41 3.85
CA PHE A 168 -5.63 -16.46 2.74
C PHE A 168 -5.57 -17.22 1.42
N CYS A 169 -6.47 -16.90 0.50
CA CYS A 169 -6.39 -17.37 -0.87
C CYS A 169 -6.27 -16.17 -1.80
N CYS A 170 -5.12 -16.05 -2.46
CA CYS A 170 -4.83 -14.93 -3.37
C CYS A 170 -4.68 -15.42 -4.80
N LEU A 171 -5.52 -14.91 -5.71
CA LEU A 171 -5.40 -15.14 -7.15
C LEU A 171 -4.58 -14.01 -7.77
N TYR A 172 -3.49 -14.35 -8.51
CA TYR A 172 -2.62 -13.36 -9.17
C TYR A 172 -2.62 -13.48 -10.71
N GLY A 173 -3.45 -14.36 -11.25
CA GLY A 173 -3.58 -14.58 -12.69
C GLY A 173 -4.98 -15.06 -13.08
N ASN A 174 -5.07 -15.95 -14.04
CA ASN A 174 -6.34 -16.43 -14.60
C ASN A 174 -6.48 -17.96 -14.63
N SER A 175 -5.61 -18.68 -13.95
CA SER A 175 -5.65 -20.14 -13.82
C SER A 175 -5.64 -20.56 -12.34
N GLU A 176 -6.07 -21.79 -12.07
CA GLU A 176 -6.07 -22.35 -10.73
C GLU A 176 -4.67 -22.45 -10.12
N ASP A 177 -3.64 -22.70 -10.95
CA ASP A 177 -2.25 -22.78 -10.51
C ASP A 177 -1.69 -21.41 -10.06
N GLU A 178 -2.36 -20.33 -10.45
CA GLU A 178 -2.03 -18.96 -10.06
C GLU A 178 -2.79 -18.50 -8.82
N ALA A 179 -3.34 -19.43 -8.05
CA ALA A 179 -3.92 -19.19 -6.72
C ALA A 179 -2.99 -19.70 -5.62
N MET A 180 -2.55 -18.77 -4.77
CA MET A 180 -1.73 -19.03 -3.59
C MET A 180 -2.62 -19.21 -2.36
N ILE A 181 -2.30 -20.21 -1.54
CA ILE A 181 -2.97 -20.43 -0.26
C ILE A 181 -1.93 -20.28 0.84
N ARG A 182 -2.21 -19.47 1.85
CA ARG A 182 -1.39 -19.26 3.03
C ARG A 182 -2.23 -19.40 4.28
N ARG A 183 -1.61 -19.82 5.38
CA ARG A 183 -2.25 -20.01 6.68
C ARG A 183 -1.51 -19.23 7.75
N ILE A 184 -2.27 -18.62 8.64
CA ILE A 184 -1.76 -18.00 9.87
C ILE A 184 -2.53 -18.62 11.03
N ASP A 185 -1.81 -19.05 12.04
CA ASP A 185 -2.37 -19.47 13.32
C ASP A 185 -2.33 -18.29 14.31
N ARG A 186 -3.25 -18.30 15.29
CA ARG A 186 -3.38 -17.23 16.28
C ARG A 186 -2.13 -17.09 17.13
N ASP A 187 -1.75 -15.85 17.37
CA ASP A 187 -0.66 -15.46 18.26
C ASP A 187 -1.21 -14.47 19.29
N MET A 188 -1.30 -14.89 20.53
CA MET A 188 -1.90 -14.09 21.60
C MET A 188 -1.06 -12.86 21.95
N ALA A 189 0.28 -12.93 21.83
CA ALA A 189 1.14 -11.80 22.12
C ALA A 189 0.98 -10.70 21.04
N TYR A 190 0.91 -11.09 19.77
CA TYR A 190 0.61 -10.18 18.68
C TYR A 190 -0.80 -9.58 18.85
N GLU A 191 -1.79 -10.40 19.22
CA GLU A 191 -3.18 -9.93 19.41
C GLU A 191 -3.28 -8.89 20.54
N GLU A 192 -2.61 -9.10 21.67
CA GLU A 192 -2.57 -8.12 22.78
C GLU A 192 -1.98 -6.78 22.33
N GLU A 193 -0.89 -6.80 21.58
CA GLU A 193 -0.25 -5.59 21.03
C GLU A 193 -1.16 -4.90 20.00
N LEU A 194 -1.75 -5.65 19.07
CA LEU A 194 -2.68 -5.13 18.08
C LEU A 194 -3.88 -4.44 18.76
N ILE A 195 -4.51 -5.10 19.73
CA ILE A 195 -5.64 -4.53 20.49
C ILE A 195 -5.22 -3.25 21.22
N ALA A 196 -4.01 -3.22 21.79
CA ALA A 196 -3.53 -2.02 22.48
C ALA A 196 -3.35 -0.84 21.52
N LEU A 197 -2.76 -1.05 20.34
CA LEU A 197 -2.57 0.00 19.32
C LEU A 197 -3.88 0.46 18.71
N GLU A 198 -4.80 -0.45 18.41
CA GLU A 198 -6.12 -0.12 17.91
C GLU A 198 -6.97 0.64 18.96
N ARG A 199 -6.86 0.27 20.25
CA ARG A 199 -7.48 0.99 21.36
C ARG A 199 -6.96 2.43 21.44
N ASP A 200 -5.64 2.60 21.39
CA ASP A 200 -5.02 3.92 21.42
C ASP A 200 -5.54 4.79 20.27
N PHE A 201 -5.55 4.22 19.05
CA PHE A 201 -6.08 4.91 17.88
C PHE A 201 -7.57 5.29 18.06
N TRP A 202 -8.39 4.38 18.56
CA TRP A 202 -9.82 4.62 18.72
C TRP A 202 -10.10 5.62 19.84
N GLU A 203 -9.58 5.36 21.04
CA GLU A 203 -9.90 6.13 22.25
C GLU A 203 -9.21 7.49 22.28
N ASN A 204 -7.93 7.56 21.88
CA ASN A 204 -7.13 8.77 22.00
C ASN A 204 -7.12 9.63 20.74
N HIS A 205 -7.58 9.11 19.60
CA HIS A 205 -7.62 9.87 18.35
C HIS A 205 -9.06 10.03 17.82
N VAL A 206 -9.77 8.93 17.55
CA VAL A 206 -11.10 9.01 16.94
C VAL A 206 -12.12 9.64 17.90
N LEU A 207 -12.23 9.12 19.13
CA LEU A 207 -13.21 9.64 20.10
C LEU A 207 -12.89 11.06 20.57
N THR A 208 -11.61 11.39 20.73
CA THR A 208 -11.18 12.73 21.15
C THR A 208 -11.14 13.74 20.01
N LYS A 209 -11.31 13.27 18.76
CA LYS A 209 -11.15 14.07 17.54
C LYS A 209 -9.77 14.71 17.40
N THR A 210 -8.75 14.02 17.88
CA THR A 210 -7.34 14.46 17.81
C THR A 210 -6.61 13.65 16.71
N PRO A 211 -6.16 14.27 15.61
CA PRO A 211 -5.51 13.54 14.54
C PRO A 211 -4.27 12.77 15.02
N PRO A 212 -4.09 11.50 14.66
CA PRO A 212 -2.88 10.74 14.99
C PRO A 212 -1.65 11.32 14.29
N PRO A 213 -0.42 11.12 14.82
CA PRO A 213 0.81 11.43 14.09
C PRO A 213 0.91 10.58 12.81
N TYR A 214 1.73 11.00 11.85
CA TYR A 214 2.18 10.12 10.78
C TYR A 214 3.29 9.22 11.33
N VAL A 215 3.09 7.92 11.23
CA VAL A 215 4.04 6.88 11.68
C VAL A 215 4.56 6.02 10.53
N GLU A 216 4.01 6.21 9.34
CA GLU A 216 4.39 5.50 8.14
C GLU A 216 5.82 5.83 7.71
N GLU A 217 6.56 4.82 7.23
CA GLU A 217 7.90 5.01 6.65
C GLU A 217 7.84 5.55 5.21
N ASP A 218 6.73 5.35 4.51
CA ASP A 218 6.53 5.81 3.13
C ASP A 218 6.19 7.30 3.08
N GLY A 219 7.20 8.10 2.76
CA GLY A 219 7.04 9.55 2.60
C GLY A 219 6.11 9.97 1.46
N ASP A 220 6.02 9.19 0.39
CA ASP A 220 5.15 9.49 -0.74
C ASP A 220 3.68 9.28 -0.35
N LEU A 221 3.37 8.23 0.40
CA LEU A 221 2.05 7.98 0.97
C LEU A 221 1.60 9.13 1.89
N ILE A 222 2.51 9.62 2.76
CA ILE A 222 2.25 10.79 3.63
C ILE A 222 1.97 12.05 2.80
N LEU A 223 2.78 12.31 1.77
CA LEU A 223 2.58 13.48 0.90
C LEU A 223 1.26 13.41 0.14
N GLU A 224 0.85 12.23 -0.29
CA GLU A 224 -0.43 12.03 -0.95
C GLU A 224 -1.61 12.26 0.00
N SER A 225 -1.55 11.70 1.21
CA SER A 225 -2.52 11.98 2.29
C SER A 225 -2.66 13.48 2.55
N LEU A 226 -1.54 14.19 2.65
CA LEU A 226 -1.52 15.64 2.84
C LEU A 226 -2.16 16.41 1.67
N ARG A 227 -1.91 15.97 0.42
CA ARG A 227 -2.54 16.59 -0.77
C ARG A 227 -4.06 16.46 -0.73
N ARG A 228 -4.57 15.26 -0.42
CA ARG A 228 -6.01 15.02 -0.27
C ARG A 228 -6.63 15.89 0.82
N LYS A 229 -5.92 16.07 1.94
CA LYS A 229 -6.42 16.83 3.08
C LYS A 229 -6.34 18.34 2.89
N ILE A 230 -5.22 18.86 2.37
CA ILE A 230 -4.95 20.30 2.28
C ILE A 230 -5.62 20.89 1.04
N GLY A 231 -5.74 20.10 -0.04
CA GLY A 231 -6.26 20.57 -1.31
C GLY A 231 -5.32 21.53 -2.05
N PRO A 232 -5.84 22.32 -3.03
CA PRO A 232 -5.06 23.23 -3.81
C PRO A 232 -4.45 24.37 -2.98
N ALA A 233 -3.32 24.93 -3.44
CA ALA A 233 -2.66 26.02 -2.75
C ALA A 233 -3.41 27.33 -2.94
N ASP A 234 -3.60 28.07 -1.85
CA ASP A 234 -4.00 29.46 -1.87
C ASP A 234 -2.76 30.34 -1.98
N LYS A 235 -2.61 31.08 -3.10
CA LYS A 235 -1.46 31.93 -3.38
C LYS A 235 -1.49 33.23 -2.55
N ASP A 236 -2.64 33.62 -2.07
CA ASP A 236 -2.89 34.88 -1.34
C ASP A 236 -2.88 34.65 0.18
N ALA A 237 -2.77 33.40 0.64
CA ALA A 237 -2.67 33.08 2.05
C ALA A 237 -1.41 33.69 2.68
N PRO A 238 -1.51 34.27 3.91
CA PRO A 238 -0.37 34.85 4.58
C PRO A 238 0.68 33.81 4.93
N PRO A 239 1.99 34.20 5.03
CA PRO A 239 3.06 33.31 5.46
C PRO A 239 2.80 32.73 6.84
N VAL A 240 3.06 31.44 7.01
CA VAL A 240 2.98 30.76 8.32
C VAL A 240 4.33 30.83 9.02
N LEU A 241 4.34 31.27 10.27
CA LEU A 241 5.53 31.29 11.11
C LEU A 241 5.76 29.89 11.70
N LEU A 242 6.94 29.34 11.46
CA LEU A 242 7.34 28.01 11.97
C LEU A 242 7.98 28.18 13.36
N GLY A 243 7.65 27.27 14.27
CA GLY A 243 8.22 27.21 15.62
C GLY A 243 9.50 26.36 15.69
N GLN A 244 9.99 26.16 16.93
CA GLN A 244 11.25 25.45 17.19
C GLN A 244 11.21 23.97 16.74
N THR A 245 10.07 23.31 16.90
CA THR A 245 9.90 21.92 16.43
C THR A 245 10.05 21.81 14.91
N GLN A 246 9.41 22.70 14.17
CA GLN A 246 9.51 22.74 12.71
C GLN A 246 10.91 23.14 12.25
N PHE A 247 11.63 23.99 13.03
CA PHE A 247 13.02 24.29 12.76
C PHE A 247 13.92 23.05 12.89
N GLY A 248 13.68 22.18 13.88
CA GLY A 248 14.39 20.90 14.01
C GLY A 248 14.16 19.99 12.79
N GLN A 249 12.91 19.86 12.34
CA GLN A 249 12.54 19.10 11.14
C GLN A 249 13.18 19.68 9.87
N LEU A 250 13.20 21.02 9.72
CA LEU A 250 13.84 21.71 8.61
C LEU A 250 15.36 21.46 8.59
N SER A 251 16.02 21.52 9.76
CA SER A 251 17.46 21.27 9.87
C SER A 251 17.83 19.85 9.47
N MET A 252 17.02 18.87 9.87
CA MET A 252 17.19 17.48 9.47
C MET A 252 16.98 17.29 7.97
N LEU A 253 15.93 17.88 7.39
CA LEU A 253 15.66 17.85 5.96
C LEU A 253 16.85 18.40 5.16
N LEU A 254 17.39 19.56 5.54
CA LEU A 254 18.54 20.17 4.87
C LEU A 254 19.78 19.29 4.92
N SER A 255 20.03 18.64 6.07
CA SER A 255 21.12 17.68 6.22
C SER A 255 20.97 16.48 5.30
N LEU A 256 19.76 15.91 5.21
CA LEU A 256 19.47 14.79 4.31
C LEU A 256 19.59 15.20 2.83
N GLN A 257 19.16 16.40 2.46
CA GLN A 257 19.31 16.92 1.10
C GLN A 257 20.78 17.07 0.71
N GLU A 258 21.65 17.57 1.62
CA GLU A 258 23.09 17.69 1.34
C GLU A 258 23.76 16.31 1.23
N LYS A 259 23.40 15.37 2.08
CA LYS A 259 23.86 13.98 1.96
C LYS A 259 23.46 13.34 0.65
N LYS A 260 22.18 13.51 0.23
CA LYS A 260 21.69 13.03 -1.08
C LYS A 260 22.49 13.64 -2.24
N LYS A 261 22.81 14.93 -2.17
CA LYS A 261 23.58 15.65 -3.18
C LYS A 261 25.02 15.11 -3.30
N THR A 262 25.66 14.80 -2.18
CA THR A 262 26.99 14.18 -2.14
C THR A 262 26.98 12.81 -2.77
N LEU A 263 26.03 11.94 -2.38
CA LEU A 263 25.86 10.62 -2.97
C LEU A 263 25.58 10.69 -4.49
N ALA A 264 24.77 11.64 -4.94
CA ALA A 264 24.51 11.84 -6.36
C ALA A 264 25.77 12.25 -7.14
N ALA A 265 26.67 13.03 -6.54
CA ALA A 265 27.96 13.38 -7.13
C ALA A 265 28.85 12.14 -7.28
N ASP A 266 28.87 11.25 -6.29
CA ASP A 266 29.62 9.99 -6.34
C ASP A 266 29.06 9.06 -7.42
N VAL A 267 27.72 8.92 -7.51
CA VAL A 267 27.07 8.16 -8.59
C VAL A 267 27.45 8.71 -9.97
N ASN A 268 27.38 10.03 -10.16
CA ASN A 268 27.75 10.68 -11.43
C ASN A 268 29.24 10.38 -11.79
N LYS A 269 30.13 10.32 -10.81
CA LYS A 269 31.54 9.96 -11.04
C LYS A 269 31.65 8.52 -11.51
N LEU A 270 30.98 7.58 -10.82
CA LEU A 270 30.95 6.17 -11.24
C LEU A 270 30.38 5.99 -12.65
N GLU A 271 29.29 6.71 -12.98
CA GLU A 271 28.71 6.68 -14.33
C GLU A 271 29.71 7.13 -15.42
N LYS A 272 30.51 8.17 -15.13
CA LYS A 272 31.56 8.63 -16.06
C LYS A 272 32.64 7.56 -16.27
N ASP A 273 33.06 6.90 -15.19
CA ASP A 273 34.04 5.83 -15.27
C ASP A 273 33.49 4.61 -16.03
N ILE A 274 32.23 4.23 -15.77
CA ILE A 274 31.52 3.18 -16.52
C ILE A 274 31.44 3.52 -18.00
N LYS A 275 31.07 4.75 -18.35
CA LYS A 275 30.98 5.21 -19.76
C LYS A 275 32.36 5.17 -20.44
N ARG A 276 33.42 5.58 -19.73
CA ARG A 276 34.79 5.53 -20.23
C ARG A 276 35.20 4.09 -20.53
N LEU A 277 34.98 3.14 -19.59
CA LEU A 277 35.32 1.73 -19.80
C LEU A 277 34.50 1.09 -20.92
N LYS A 278 33.20 1.40 -20.99
CA LYS A 278 32.34 0.98 -22.12
C LYS A 278 32.89 1.49 -23.45
N GLY A 279 33.31 2.77 -23.52
CA GLY A 279 33.89 3.34 -24.73
C GLY A 279 35.12 2.58 -25.21
N MET A 280 36.05 2.21 -24.30
CA MET A 280 37.24 1.43 -24.64
C MET A 280 36.87 0.03 -25.17
N LEU A 281 35.84 -0.63 -24.60
CA LEU A 281 35.36 -1.90 -25.10
C LEU A 281 34.71 -1.79 -26.48
N ILE A 282 33.85 -0.77 -26.69
CA ILE A 282 33.19 -0.48 -27.98
C ILE A 282 34.24 -0.18 -29.06
N GLU A 283 35.27 0.61 -28.75
CA GLU A 283 36.39 0.86 -29.66
C GLU A 283 37.04 -0.44 -30.12
N LYS A 284 37.28 -1.39 -29.19
CA LYS A 284 37.85 -2.69 -29.52
C LYS A 284 36.88 -3.55 -30.34
N MET A 285 35.57 -3.42 -30.15
CA MET A 285 34.55 -4.14 -30.92
C MET A 285 34.47 -3.63 -32.38
N GLY A 286 34.76 -2.37 -32.62
CA GLY A 286 34.65 -1.77 -33.95
C GLY A 286 33.20 -1.82 -34.48
N THR A 287 32.98 -2.44 -35.63
CA THR A 287 31.66 -2.61 -36.25
C THR A 287 30.91 -3.86 -35.77
N SER A 288 31.51 -4.67 -34.91
CA SER A 288 30.89 -5.91 -34.42
C SER A 288 29.81 -5.61 -33.35
N CYS A 289 28.66 -6.22 -33.48
CA CYS A 289 27.62 -6.17 -32.49
C CYS A 289 27.87 -7.11 -31.28
N THR A 290 28.88 -7.99 -31.35
CA THR A 290 29.16 -8.96 -30.30
C THR A 290 30.66 -9.08 -30.06
N ALA A 291 31.07 -9.12 -28.80
CA ALA A 291 32.42 -9.52 -28.37
C ALA A 291 32.36 -10.59 -27.30
N VAL A 292 33.36 -11.43 -27.25
CA VAL A 292 33.46 -12.56 -26.30
C VAL A 292 34.82 -12.50 -25.62
N TYR A 293 34.80 -12.69 -24.29
CA TYR A 293 35.97 -12.96 -23.50
C TYR A 293 35.88 -14.38 -22.92
N ASN A 294 36.88 -15.22 -23.17
CA ASN A 294 37.00 -16.58 -22.64
C ASN A 294 38.21 -16.65 -21.73
N GLY A 295 38.03 -16.57 -20.44
CA GLY A 295 39.04 -16.75 -19.42
C GLY A 295 39.02 -18.18 -18.85
N SER A 296 39.98 -18.50 -18.00
CA SER A 296 40.07 -19.81 -17.35
C SER A 296 39.04 -20.04 -16.26
N ALA A 297 38.55 -18.99 -15.64
CA ALA A 297 37.55 -19.03 -14.56
C ALA A 297 36.17 -18.46 -14.98
N GLU A 298 36.14 -17.53 -15.94
CA GLU A 298 34.92 -16.81 -16.32
C GLU A 298 34.91 -16.51 -17.82
N SER A 299 33.71 -16.50 -18.40
CA SER A 299 33.47 -16.12 -19.80
C SER A 299 32.39 -15.10 -19.89
N TYR A 300 32.58 -14.07 -20.73
CA TYR A 300 31.61 -12.99 -20.91
C TYR A 300 31.27 -12.77 -22.38
N THR A 301 30.01 -12.52 -22.66
CA THR A 301 29.55 -12.06 -23.98
C THR A 301 29.06 -10.64 -23.85
N ILE A 302 29.60 -9.73 -24.65
CA ILE A 302 29.18 -8.31 -24.72
C ILE A 302 28.41 -8.14 -26.01
N THR A 303 27.23 -7.52 -25.92
CA THR A 303 26.40 -7.16 -27.07
C THR A 303 26.21 -5.64 -27.15
N TYR A 304 26.36 -5.07 -28.34
CA TYR A 304 26.16 -3.66 -28.64
C TYR A 304 25.35 -3.52 -29.93
N ASN A 305 24.03 -3.77 -29.78
CA ASN A 305 23.11 -3.83 -30.92
C ASN A 305 22.51 -2.46 -31.22
N PRO A 306 22.19 -2.13 -32.49
CA PRO A 306 21.47 -0.91 -32.83
C PRO A 306 20.06 -0.96 -32.25
N VAL A 307 19.65 0.14 -31.61
CA VAL A 307 18.30 0.32 -31.05
C VAL A 307 17.63 1.46 -31.83
N ARG A 308 16.37 1.26 -32.23
CA ARG A 308 15.53 2.31 -32.80
C ARG A 308 14.51 2.75 -31.77
N SER A 309 14.41 4.06 -31.52
CA SER A 309 13.38 4.68 -30.70
C SER A 309 12.66 5.74 -31.50
N ALA A 310 11.36 5.90 -31.24
CA ALA A 310 10.56 7.01 -31.76
C ALA A 310 10.08 7.87 -30.59
N GLY A 311 10.00 9.17 -30.80
CA GLY A 311 9.52 10.12 -29.79
C GLY A 311 9.21 11.46 -30.43
N ILE A 312 8.50 12.33 -29.71
CA ILE A 312 8.20 13.70 -30.11
C ILE A 312 9.11 14.65 -29.33
N SER A 313 9.76 15.58 -30.02
CA SER A 313 10.58 16.63 -29.39
C SER A 313 9.69 17.71 -28.76
N LYS A 314 10.23 18.47 -27.77
CA LYS A 314 9.49 19.58 -27.14
C LYS A 314 8.99 20.60 -28.16
N ASP A 315 9.84 21.00 -29.10
CA ASP A 315 9.48 21.98 -30.17
C ASP A 315 8.40 21.41 -31.10
N ALA A 316 8.43 20.11 -31.37
CA ALA A 316 7.39 19.43 -32.15
C ALA A 316 6.07 19.33 -31.37
N LEU A 317 6.14 19.16 -30.04
CA LEU A 317 4.96 19.13 -29.17
C LEU A 317 4.31 20.53 -29.06
N GLU A 318 5.10 21.60 -28.97
CA GLU A 318 4.60 22.98 -29.02
C GLU A 318 3.93 23.28 -30.36
N ARG A 319 4.58 22.94 -31.48
CA ARG A 319 3.95 23.07 -32.79
C ARG A 319 2.66 22.27 -32.93
N LEU A 320 2.62 21.05 -32.39
CA LEU A 320 1.40 20.24 -32.38
C LEU A 320 0.26 20.96 -31.64
N LYS A 321 0.58 21.65 -30.53
CA LYS A 321 -0.40 22.43 -29.78
C LYS A 321 -0.94 23.61 -30.57
N ASP A 322 -0.07 24.28 -31.32
CA ASP A 322 -0.44 25.47 -32.08
C ASP A 322 -1.14 25.12 -33.40
N GLU A 323 -0.68 24.10 -34.10
CA GLU A 323 -1.16 23.72 -35.43
C GLU A 323 -2.37 22.75 -35.36
N HIS A 324 -2.44 21.88 -34.29
CA HIS A 324 -3.45 20.85 -34.12
C HIS A 324 -3.90 20.76 -32.66
N PRO A 325 -4.55 21.78 -32.10
CA PRO A 325 -4.94 21.84 -30.70
C PRO A 325 -5.90 20.70 -30.30
N ASP A 326 -6.76 20.27 -31.18
CA ASP A 326 -7.70 19.14 -30.99
C ASP A 326 -6.96 17.82 -30.76
N ILE A 327 -5.88 17.57 -31.51
CA ILE A 327 -5.02 16.39 -31.32
C ILE A 327 -4.20 16.54 -30.05
N TYR A 328 -3.67 17.74 -29.79
CA TYR A 328 -2.92 17.98 -28.56
C TYR A 328 -3.76 17.70 -27.31
N ASP A 329 -4.97 18.26 -27.24
CA ASP A 329 -5.88 18.10 -26.07
C ASP A 329 -6.37 16.65 -25.90
N GLN A 330 -6.43 15.87 -26.97
CA GLN A 330 -6.79 14.45 -26.92
C GLN A 330 -5.69 13.58 -26.31
N TYR A 331 -4.40 13.90 -26.52
CA TYR A 331 -3.28 13.02 -26.15
C TYR A 331 -2.32 13.62 -25.11
N VAL A 332 -2.45 14.89 -24.74
CA VAL A 332 -1.58 15.54 -23.77
C VAL A 332 -2.36 15.94 -22.54
N THR A 333 -2.00 15.36 -21.41
CA THR A 333 -2.58 15.71 -20.09
C THR A 333 -1.67 16.73 -19.41
N VAL A 334 -2.25 17.84 -18.97
CA VAL A 334 -1.55 18.86 -18.17
C VAL A 334 -1.84 18.57 -16.68
N SER A 335 -0.79 18.43 -15.87
CA SER A 335 -0.91 18.25 -14.43
C SER A 335 -0.28 19.44 -13.69
N GLU A 336 -0.96 19.92 -12.65
CA GLU A 336 -0.43 20.91 -11.74
C GLU A 336 -0.03 20.25 -10.41
N TRP A 337 1.15 20.62 -9.87
CA TRP A 337 1.62 20.15 -8.57
C TRP A 337 2.32 21.27 -7.81
N ARG A 338 2.34 21.14 -6.47
CA ARG A 338 3.05 22.08 -5.58
C ARG A 338 4.51 21.70 -5.50
N ARG A 339 5.42 22.67 -5.76
CA ARG A 339 6.86 22.47 -5.63
C ARG A 339 7.34 22.92 -4.25
N PHE A 340 7.88 22.00 -3.44
CA PHE A 340 8.53 22.31 -2.18
C PHE A 340 9.93 22.87 -2.43
N HIS A 341 10.22 24.06 -1.91
CA HIS A 341 11.53 24.70 -2.05
C HIS A 341 11.93 25.37 -0.75
N VAL A 342 13.21 25.22 -0.35
CA VAL A 342 13.81 25.89 0.82
C VAL A 342 14.88 26.84 0.33
N LYS A 343 14.79 28.11 0.73
CA LYS A 343 15.82 29.13 0.48
C LYS A 343 16.28 29.76 1.79
N LYS A 344 17.59 29.80 2.01
CA LYS A 344 18.17 30.52 3.16
C LYS A 344 17.94 32.02 3.01
N ALA A 345 17.24 32.63 3.95
CA ALA A 345 17.08 34.07 3.97
C ALA A 345 18.31 34.70 4.63
N ALA A 346 18.69 35.92 4.19
CA ALA A 346 19.69 36.72 4.90
C ALA A 346 19.11 37.15 6.25
N LEU A 347 19.94 37.09 7.33
CA LEU A 347 19.56 37.63 8.62
C LEU A 347 19.26 39.13 8.41
N GLN A 348 18.03 39.57 8.71
CA GLN A 348 17.76 40.98 8.86
C GLN A 348 18.55 41.44 10.06
N ALA A 349 19.46 42.40 9.83
CA ALA A 349 20.13 43.08 10.93
C ALA A 349 19.05 43.75 11.79
N ALA A 350 19.09 43.44 13.12
CA ALA A 350 18.17 43.99 14.09
C ALA A 350 18.41 45.49 14.28
#